data_b5afaa2e3d2ea6b4075b2dd1a40c13cd
#
_entry.id   b5afaa2e3d2ea6b4075b2dd1a40c13cd
#
_cell.length_a   1.000
_cell.length_b   1.000
_cell.length_c   1.000
_cell.angle_alpha   90.00
_cell.angle_beta   90.00
_cell.angle_gamma   90.00
#
_symmetry.space_group_name_H-M   'P 1'
#
loop_
_entity.id
_entity.type
_entity.pdbx_description
1 polymer ?
#
loop_
_entity_poly.entity_id
_entity_poly.type
_entity_poly.pdbx_seq_one_letter_code
_entity_poly.pdbx_strand_id
1 'polypeptide(L)'
;MTPELNSFPRLAPGCRLNEKNQQPRTLLMPERALRLNGPSLEIVERCDGQHTVQQIIVEVQKIYSKAEPHKVEQDILGYLALLQKERALDFAL
;
A
#
# COMPACT_ATOMS: atom_id res chain seq x y z
N MET A 1 0.11 -5.07 -14.73
CA MET A 1 0.73 -6.27 -14.15
C MET A 1 0.23 -6.46 -12.73
N THR A 2 -0.16 -7.68 -12.38
CA THR A 2 -0.68 -7.96 -11.05
C THR A 2 0.48 -8.32 -10.12
N PRO A 3 0.57 -7.68 -8.94
CA PRO A 3 1.61 -8.03 -7.97
C PRO A 3 1.53 -9.50 -7.54
N GLU A 4 2.69 -10.11 -7.31
CA GLU A 4 2.74 -11.49 -6.82
C GLU A 4 2.45 -11.54 -5.33
N LEU A 5 1.67 -12.53 -4.92
CA LEU A 5 1.21 -12.63 -3.53
C LEU A 5 2.33 -12.84 -2.52
N ASN A 6 3.43 -13.46 -2.93
CA ASN A 6 4.56 -13.73 -2.03
C ASN A 6 5.68 -12.70 -2.14
N SER A 7 5.51 -11.64 -2.89
CA SER A 7 6.51 -10.57 -2.95
C SER A 7 6.33 -9.61 -1.77
N PHE A 8 7.39 -8.88 -1.47
CA PHE A 8 7.42 -7.94 -0.33
C PHE A 8 7.45 -6.51 -0.86
N PRO A 9 6.32 -5.81 -0.86
CA PRO A 9 6.29 -4.43 -1.32
C PRO A 9 6.95 -3.50 -0.30
N ARG A 10 7.70 -2.53 -0.80
CA ARG A 10 8.32 -1.50 0.03
C ARG A 10 8.30 -0.18 -0.73
N LEU A 11 8.29 0.91 0.00
CA LEU A 11 8.31 2.22 -0.64
C LEU A 11 9.65 2.42 -1.37
N ALA A 12 9.60 2.99 -2.56
CA ALA A 12 10.78 3.25 -3.36
C ALA A 12 11.67 4.30 -2.70
N PRO A 13 12.96 4.32 -3.00
CA PRO A 13 13.85 5.36 -2.46
C PRO A 13 13.31 6.76 -2.76
N GLY A 14 13.33 7.62 -1.75
CA GLY A 14 12.77 8.96 -1.87
C GLY A 14 11.29 9.07 -1.59
N CYS A 15 10.61 7.95 -1.34
CA CYS A 15 9.19 7.94 -0.99
C CYS A 15 9.04 7.52 0.47
N ARG A 16 8.21 8.26 1.22
CA ARG A 16 7.97 7.94 2.62
C ARG A 16 6.64 8.50 3.09
N LEU A 17 6.12 7.94 4.16
CA LEU A 17 4.97 8.52 4.83
C LEU A 17 5.40 9.74 5.65
N ASN A 18 4.53 10.73 5.75
CA ASN A 18 4.76 11.82 6.69
C ASN A 18 4.64 11.28 8.12
N GLU A 19 4.96 12.10 9.13
CA GLU A 19 4.96 11.64 10.49
C GLU A 19 3.55 11.29 10.97
N LYS A 20 3.47 10.33 11.90
CA LYS A 20 2.18 9.79 12.34
C LYS A 20 1.21 10.82 12.88
N ASN A 21 1.74 11.88 13.51
CA ASN A 21 0.90 12.92 14.10
C ASN A 21 0.52 14.02 13.12
N GLN A 22 1.01 13.95 11.89
CA GLN A 22 0.68 14.93 10.87
C GLN A 22 -0.60 14.54 10.12
N GLN A 23 -1.45 15.53 9.87
CA GLN A 23 -2.69 15.33 9.11
C GLN A 23 -2.75 16.35 8.00
N PRO A 24 -3.22 15.98 6.81
CA PRO A 24 -3.63 14.62 6.45
C PRO A 24 -2.45 13.68 6.31
N ARG A 25 -2.69 12.37 6.51
CA ARG A 25 -1.65 11.39 6.25
C ARG A 25 -1.30 11.40 4.77
N THR A 26 -0.03 11.43 4.46
CA THR A 26 0.44 11.69 3.09
C THR A 26 1.63 10.81 2.74
N LEU A 27 1.59 10.26 1.54
CA LEU A 27 2.76 9.61 0.96
C LEU A 27 3.56 10.68 0.23
N LEU A 28 4.77 10.93 0.72
CA LEU A 28 5.66 11.95 0.15
C LEU A 28 6.54 11.29 -0.92
N MET A 29 6.55 11.88 -2.09
CA MET A 29 7.35 11.43 -3.24
C MET A 29 8.22 12.59 -3.71
N PRO A 30 9.28 12.32 -4.50
CA PRO A 30 10.24 13.37 -4.84
C PRO A 30 9.65 14.66 -5.39
N GLU A 31 8.63 14.61 -6.21
CA GLU A 31 8.07 15.80 -6.82
C GLU A 31 6.60 15.99 -6.57
N ARG A 32 6.01 15.19 -5.69
CA ARG A 32 4.58 15.27 -5.42
C ARG A 32 4.24 14.56 -4.12
N ALA A 33 2.99 14.71 -3.70
CA ALA A 33 2.49 14.10 -2.49
C ALA A 33 1.10 13.53 -2.77
N LEU A 34 0.81 12.39 -2.16
CA LEU A 34 -0.48 11.72 -2.32
C LEU A 34 -1.14 11.60 -0.95
N ARG A 35 -2.31 12.21 -0.82
CA ARG A 35 -3.08 12.12 0.42
C ARG A 35 -3.65 10.70 0.56
N LEU A 36 -3.51 10.14 1.76
CA LEU A 36 -3.97 8.80 2.06
C LEU A 36 -5.09 8.84 3.10
N ASN A 37 -6.09 8.01 2.91
CA ASN A 37 -7.14 7.84 3.90
C ASN A 37 -7.76 6.46 3.73
N GLY A 38 -8.39 5.95 4.81
CA GLY A 38 -9.06 4.66 4.76
C GLY A 38 -8.14 3.54 4.29
N PRO A 39 -8.59 2.73 3.32
CA PRO A 39 -7.81 1.59 2.87
C PRO A 39 -6.45 1.94 2.30
N SER A 40 -6.32 3.07 1.60
CA SER A 40 -5.03 3.44 1.01
C SER A 40 -3.96 3.64 2.08
N LEU A 41 -4.31 4.25 3.22
CA LEU A 41 -3.37 4.42 4.31
C LEU A 41 -2.96 3.07 4.90
N GLU A 42 -3.92 2.18 5.11
CA GLU A 42 -3.64 0.84 5.65
C GLU A 42 -2.70 0.06 4.74
N ILE A 43 -2.89 0.19 3.42
CA ILE A 43 -2.04 -0.50 2.46
C ILE A 43 -0.62 0.07 2.50
N VAL A 44 -0.48 1.39 2.43
CA VAL A 44 0.84 2.02 2.35
C VAL A 44 1.63 1.81 3.65
N GLU A 45 0.97 1.84 4.81
CA GLU A 45 1.64 1.59 6.07
C GLU A 45 2.29 0.21 6.14
N ARG A 46 1.77 -0.74 5.38
CA ARG A 46 2.28 -2.12 5.36
C ARG A 46 3.26 -2.38 4.23
N CYS A 47 3.55 -1.36 3.41
CA CYS A 47 4.56 -1.46 2.36
C CYS A 47 5.94 -1.15 2.94
N ASP A 48 6.37 -1.99 3.87
CA ASP A 48 7.59 -1.80 4.66
C ASP A 48 8.70 -2.82 4.32
N GLY A 49 8.45 -3.66 3.31
CA GLY A 49 9.41 -4.71 2.97
C GLY A 49 9.36 -5.91 3.91
N GLN A 50 8.48 -5.89 4.92
CA GLN A 50 8.35 -6.97 5.90
C GLN A 50 7.05 -7.74 5.75
N HIS A 51 6.07 -7.20 5.04
CA HIS A 51 4.79 -7.85 4.76
C HIS A 51 4.77 -8.32 3.32
N THR A 52 4.29 -9.54 3.09
CA THR A 52 4.02 -9.98 1.71
C THR A 52 2.71 -9.34 1.25
N VAL A 53 2.48 -9.33 -0.07
CA VAL A 53 1.21 -8.87 -0.62
C VAL A 53 0.06 -9.64 0.01
N GLN A 54 0.21 -10.98 0.14
CA GLN A 54 -0.83 -11.80 0.76
C GLN A 54 -1.13 -11.37 2.20
N GLN A 55 -0.10 -11.07 2.98
CA GLN A 55 -0.29 -10.62 4.36
C GLN A 55 -1.01 -9.28 4.41
N ILE A 56 -0.68 -8.36 3.50
CA ILE A 56 -1.37 -7.08 3.42
C ILE A 56 -2.86 -7.30 3.14
N ILE A 57 -3.16 -8.17 2.18
CA ILE A 57 -4.55 -8.48 1.83
C ILE A 57 -5.31 -9.00 3.06
N VAL A 58 -4.73 -9.99 3.75
CA VAL A 58 -5.40 -10.61 4.91
C VAL A 58 -5.63 -9.58 6.01
N GLU A 59 -4.62 -8.76 6.31
CA GLU A 59 -4.74 -7.77 7.40
C GLU A 59 -5.77 -6.69 7.07
N VAL A 60 -5.76 -6.20 5.84
CA VAL A 60 -6.72 -5.17 5.45
C VAL A 60 -8.15 -5.74 5.40
N GLN A 61 -8.30 -6.99 4.95
CA GLN A 61 -9.60 -7.65 4.99
C GLN A 61 -10.16 -7.75 6.41
N LYS A 62 -9.29 -7.96 7.40
CA LYS A 62 -9.72 -8.00 8.80
C LYS A 62 -10.19 -6.63 9.29
N ILE A 63 -9.50 -5.57 8.87
CA ILE A 63 -9.87 -4.20 9.25
C ILE A 63 -11.23 -3.84 8.64
N TYR A 64 -11.44 -4.20 7.39
CA TYR A 64 -12.68 -3.90 6.66
C TYR A 64 -13.55 -5.16 6.54
N SER A 65 -13.79 -5.80 7.68
CA SER A 65 -14.46 -7.11 7.72
C SER A 65 -15.90 -7.08 7.19
N LYS A 66 -16.52 -5.91 7.12
CA LYS A 66 -17.88 -5.79 6.58
C LYS A 66 -17.91 -5.62 5.07
N ALA A 67 -16.75 -5.40 4.45
CA ALA A 67 -16.66 -5.29 3.00
C ALA A 67 -16.50 -6.69 2.40
N GLU A 68 -16.88 -6.84 1.12
CA GLU A 68 -16.74 -8.11 0.44
C GLU A 68 -15.26 -8.42 0.25
N PRO A 69 -14.77 -9.59 0.77
CA PRO A 69 -13.32 -9.86 0.78
C PRO A 69 -12.66 -9.86 -0.59
N HIS A 70 -13.32 -10.41 -1.59
CA HIS A 70 -12.76 -10.45 -2.94
C HIS A 70 -12.59 -9.04 -3.51
N LYS A 71 -13.55 -8.16 -3.23
CA LYS A 71 -13.45 -6.78 -3.69
C LYS A 71 -12.30 -6.06 -3.01
N VAL A 72 -12.11 -6.27 -1.70
CA VAL A 72 -10.99 -5.70 -0.96
C VAL A 72 -9.68 -6.18 -1.58
N GLU A 73 -9.56 -7.47 -1.87
CA GLU A 73 -8.37 -8.01 -2.50
C GLU A 73 -8.10 -7.34 -3.85
N GLN A 74 -9.11 -7.22 -4.70
CA GLN A 74 -8.94 -6.60 -6.01
C GLN A 74 -8.54 -5.12 -5.90
N ASP A 75 -9.12 -4.40 -4.95
CA ASP A 75 -8.79 -3.00 -4.71
C ASP A 75 -7.32 -2.86 -4.27
N ILE A 76 -6.86 -3.74 -3.38
CA ILE A 76 -5.47 -3.72 -2.91
C ILE A 76 -4.51 -3.99 -4.07
N LEU A 77 -4.77 -5.04 -4.84
CA LEU A 77 -3.89 -5.39 -5.96
C LEU A 77 -3.83 -4.27 -7.00
N GLY A 78 -4.97 -3.65 -7.28
CA GLY A 78 -5.02 -2.51 -8.20
C GLY A 78 -4.25 -1.31 -7.67
N TYR A 79 -4.36 -1.03 -6.38
CA TYR A 79 -3.67 0.10 -5.78
C TYR A 79 -2.16 -0.12 -5.74
N LEU A 80 -1.71 -1.33 -5.40
CA LEU A 80 -0.28 -1.66 -5.41
C LEU A 80 0.29 -1.54 -6.82
N ALA A 81 -0.46 -2.01 -7.83
CA ALA A 81 -0.03 -1.90 -9.22
C ALA A 81 0.08 -0.43 -9.64
N LEU A 82 -0.85 0.41 -9.20
CA LEU A 82 -0.80 1.83 -9.48
C LEU A 82 0.44 2.48 -8.85
N LEU A 83 0.72 2.17 -7.59
CA LEU A 83 1.89 2.72 -6.92
C LEU A 83 3.18 2.29 -7.59
N GLN A 84 3.25 1.05 -8.07
CA GLN A 84 4.42 0.57 -8.80
C GLN A 84 4.58 1.32 -10.11
N LYS A 85 3.49 1.51 -10.83
CA LYS A 85 3.50 2.27 -12.09
C LYS A 85 3.98 3.69 -11.88
N GLU A 86 3.62 4.30 -10.75
CA GLU A 86 4.02 5.66 -10.39
C GLU A 86 5.41 5.71 -9.77
N ARG A 87 6.10 4.58 -9.71
CA ARG A 87 7.45 4.44 -9.17
C ARG A 87 7.57 4.79 -7.70
N ALA A 88 6.47 4.63 -6.97
CA ALA A 88 6.44 4.85 -5.52
C ALA A 88 6.70 3.57 -4.74
N LEU A 89 6.71 2.42 -5.41
CA LEU A 89 6.75 1.12 -4.75
C LEU A 89 7.64 0.15 -5.53
N ASP A 90 8.48 -0.60 -4.80
CA ASP A 90 9.27 -1.72 -5.34
C ASP A 90 8.78 -3.02 -4.71
N PHE A 91 8.97 -4.11 -5.43
CA PHE A 91 8.62 -5.43 -4.92
C PHE A 91 9.87 -6.29 -4.83
N ALA A 92 10.14 -6.82 -3.63
CA ALA A 92 11.22 -7.77 -3.40
C ALA A 92 10.63 -9.18 -3.29
N LEU A 93 11.37 -10.16 -3.76
CA LEU A 93 10.97 -11.56 -3.64
C LEU A 93 11.62 -12.23 -2.45
#